data_cae2eac925a03e5ce208dd5816e6778b
#
_entry.id   cae2eac925a03e5ce208dd5816e6778b
#
_cell.length_a   1.000
_cell.length_b   1.000
_cell.length_c   1.000
_cell.angle_alpha   90.00
_cell.angle_beta   90.00
_cell.angle_gamma   90.00
#
_symmetry.space_group_name_H-M   'P 1'
#
loop_
_entity.id
_entity.type
_entity.pdbx_description
1 polymer ?
#
loop_
_entity_poly.entity_id
_entity_poly.type
_entity_poly.pdbx_seq_one_letter_code
_entity_poly.pdbx_strand_id
1 'polypeptide(L)'
;MSLQVELQDLYTGFTKKVPPEVLNLMLDTTRRLVDSGIAEKSLKVGEKVPDFNLPNPKGESVNLQSLLEKGPVVLNFYRGGWCPYCNLELNAYQRRLQDIEGLGASLVAISPETPDNSLSTAEKSDLKFPVLSDQGNQTANKFGLVFQLPSELHELYLKFGINIPKSNGDDSWEIPMPGTYVIDKDGTVQYAYANADYTKRAEPDEVISKLQELSDLE
;
A
#
# COMPACT_ATOMS: atom_id res chain seq x y z
N MET A 1 -15.97 12.02 4.26
CA MET A 1 -16.36 11.07 3.18
C MET A 1 -15.53 9.83 3.43
N SER A 2 -16.11 8.61 3.36
CA SER A 2 -15.33 7.39 3.54
C SER A 2 -14.44 7.13 2.33
N LEU A 3 -13.34 6.41 2.53
CA LEU A 3 -12.42 6.04 1.45
C LEU A 3 -13.15 5.23 0.36
N GLN A 4 -14.06 4.32 0.75
CA GLN A 4 -14.82 3.52 -0.22
C GLN A 4 -15.65 4.37 -1.18
N VAL A 5 -16.25 5.46 -0.71
CA VAL A 5 -17.00 6.39 -1.57
C VAL A 5 -16.06 7.10 -2.54
N GLU A 6 -14.90 7.59 -2.07
CA GLU A 6 -13.90 8.25 -2.93
C GLU A 6 -13.36 7.29 -4.00
N LEU A 7 -13.09 6.02 -3.64
CA LEU A 7 -12.63 4.99 -4.57
C LEU A 7 -13.70 4.65 -5.61
N GLN A 8 -14.98 4.57 -5.20
CA GLN A 8 -16.10 4.30 -6.10
C GLN A 8 -16.32 5.46 -7.09
N ASP A 9 -16.20 6.69 -6.64
CA ASP A 9 -16.32 7.88 -7.49
C ASP A 9 -15.17 7.93 -8.52
N LEU A 10 -13.94 7.63 -8.10
CA LEU A 10 -12.79 7.51 -8.99
C LEU A 10 -13.01 6.42 -10.04
N TYR A 11 -13.44 5.23 -9.62
CA TYR A 11 -13.73 4.11 -10.51
C TYR A 11 -14.80 4.49 -11.54
N THR A 12 -15.92 5.07 -11.07
CA THR A 12 -17.02 5.50 -11.93
C THR A 12 -16.59 6.58 -12.93
N GLY A 13 -15.76 7.53 -12.48
CA GLY A 13 -15.20 8.56 -13.34
C GLY A 13 -14.24 8.01 -14.39
N PHE A 14 -13.43 7.03 -14.03
CA PHE A 14 -12.49 6.36 -14.92
C PHE A 14 -13.22 5.53 -16.00
N THR A 15 -14.18 4.69 -15.60
CA THR A 15 -14.91 3.80 -16.52
C THR A 15 -15.70 4.55 -17.59
N LYS A 16 -16.10 5.80 -17.32
CA LYS A 16 -16.78 6.67 -18.31
C LYS A 16 -15.84 7.30 -19.34
N LYS A 17 -14.53 7.32 -19.06
CA LYS A 17 -13.54 8.06 -19.89
C LYS A 17 -12.69 7.15 -20.75
N VAL A 18 -12.49 5.90 -20.35
CA VAL A 18 -11.63 4.98 -21.09
C VAL A 18 -12.42 4.20 -22.15
N PRO A 19 -11.80 3.87 -23.31
CA PRO A 19 -12.41 3.01 -24.31
C PRO A 19 -12.79 1.64 -23.71
N PRO A 20 -13.91 1.02 -24.17
CA PRO A 20 -14.38 -0.26 -23.63
C PRO A 20 -13.34 -1.38 -23.72
N GLU A 21 -12.54 -1.43 -24.77
CA GLU A 21 -11.48 -2.43 -24.95
C GLU A 21 -10.37 -2.28 -23.89
N VAL A 22 -10.02 -1.05 -23.53
CA VAL A 22 -9.05 -0.75 -22.46
C VAL A 22 -9.61 -1.16 -21.10
N LEU A 23 -10.85 -0.80 -20.83
CA LEU A 23 -11.52 -1.18 -19.59
C LEU A 23 -11.59 -2.70 -19.45
N ASN A 24 -12.01 -3.41 -20.52
CA ASN A 24 -12.11 -4.86 -20.50
C ASN A 24 -10.76 -5.52 -20.25
N LEU A 25 -9.68 -5.04 -20.88
CA LEU A 25 -8.32 -5.55 -20.64
C LEU A 25 -7.92 -5.39 -19.17
N MET A 26 -8.15 -4.21 -18.57
CA MET A 26 -7.82 -3.95 -17.16
C MET A 26 -8.65 -4.81 -16.21
N LEU A 27 -9.94 -4.96 -16.47
CA LEU A 27 -10.83 -5.79 -15.63
C LEU A 27 -10.46 -7.27 -15.75
N ASP A 28 -10.15 -7.75 -16.95
CA ASP A 28 -9.79 -9.16 -17.18
C ASP A 28 -8.46 -9.52 -16.51
N THR A 29 -7.46 -8.66 -16.64
CA THR A 29 -6.16 -8.87 -15.98
C THR A 29 -6.29 -8.83 -14.45
N THR A 30 -7.11 -7.92 -13.92
CA THR A 30 -7.40 -7.85 -12.48
C THR A 30 -8.12 -9.11 -12.00
N ARG A 31 -9.16 -9.57 -12.74
CA ARG A 31 -9.89 -10.79 -12.41
C ARG A 31 -8.96 -12.01 -12.40
N ARG A 32 -8.10 -12.18 -13.42
CA ARG A 32 -7.13 -13.28 -13.45
C ARG A 32 -6.18 -13.25 -12.26
N LEU A 33 -5.76 -12.07 -11.81
CA LEU A 33 -4.93 -11.94 -10.62
C LEU A 33 -5.70 -12.34 -9.35
N VAL A 34 -6.96 -11.92 -9.21
CA VAL A 34 -7.85 -12.34 -8.10
C VAL A 34 -8.04 -13.85 -8.12
N ASP A 35 -8.38 -14.42 -9.28
CA ASP A 35 -8.65 -15.86 -9.45
C ASP A 35 -7.40 -16.73 -9.22
N SER A 36 -6.20 -16.15 -9.32
CA SER A 36 -4.96 -16.86 -8.99
C SER A 36 -4.77 -17.19 -7.51
N GLY A 37 -5.59 -16.58 -6.62
CA GLY A 37 -5.49 -16.75 -5.17
C GLY A 37 -4.24 -16.11 -4.56
N ILE A 38 -3.58 -15.19 -5.26
CA ILE A 38 -2.33 -14.58 -4.77
C ILE A 38 -2.49 -13.90 -3.41
N ALA A 39 -3.65 -13.29 -3.14
CA ALA A 39 -3.92 -12.65 -1.85
C ALA A 39 -3.95 -13.63 -0.68
N GLU A 40 -4.14 -14.93 -0.92
CA GLU A 40 -4.07 -15.97 0.11
C GLU A 40 -2.65 -16.20 0.64
N LYS A 41 -1.64 -15.82 -0.16
CA LYS A 41 -0.22 -15.93 0.22
C LYS A 41 0.26 -14.80 1.12
N SER A 42 -0.53 -13.73 1.25
CA SER A 42 -0.17 -12.59 2.11
C SER A 42 -0.20 -12.98 3.59
N LEU A 43 0.61 -12.31 4.41
CA LEU A 43 0.61 -12.50 5.85
C LEU A 43 -0.79 -12.37 6.45
N LYS A 44 -1.08 -13.21 7.46
CA LYS A 44 -2.39 -13.30 8.11
C LYS A 44 -2.32 -12.86 9.57
N VAL A 45 -3.46 -12.56 10.14
CA VAL A 45 -3.61 -12.30 11.58
C VAL A 45 -3.06 -13.49 12.38
N GLY A 46 -2.28 -13.17 13.40
CA GLY A 46 -1.60 -14.14 14.28
C GLY A 46 -0.18 -14.51 13.82
N GLU A 47 0.23 -14.17 12.60
CA GLU A 47 1.59 -14.42 12.13
C GLU A 47 2.56 -13.33 12.61
N LYS A 48 3.84 -13.67 12.68
CA LYS A 48 4.91 -12.73 13.00
C LYS A 48 5.39 -12.05 11.71
N VAL A 49 5.51 -10.72 11.79
CA VAL A 49 6.04 -9.96 10.66
C VAL A 49 7.54 -10.16 10.47
N PRO A 50 8.04 -10.23 9.24
CA PRO A 50 9.46 -10.13 8.97
C PRO A 50 9.96 -8.72 9.30
N ASP A 51 11.14 -8.64 9.90
CA ASP A 51 11.80 -7.34 10.12
C ASP A 51 12.26 -6.71 8.81
N PHE A 52 12.31 -5.38 8.82
CA PHE A 52 12.85 -4.58 7.72
C PHE A 52 13.65 -3.38 8.23
N ASN A 53 14.52 -2.90 7.36
CA ASN A 53 15.25 -1.65 7.52
C ASN A 53 15.25 -0.94 6.16
N LEU A 54 14.38 0.06 5.98
CA LEU A 54 14.14 0.71 4.70
C LEU A 54 14.48 2.21 4.77
N PRO A 55 15.03 2.78 3.68
CA PRO A 55 15.30 4.21 3.64
C PRO A 55 14.01 5.02 3.46
N ASN A 56 13.94 6.14 4.16
CA ASN A 56 13.01 7.21 3.83
C ASN A 56 13.59 8.10 2.70
N PRO A 57 12.82 9.07 2.16
CA PRO A 57 13.29 9.94 1.09
C PRO A 57 14.50 10.81 1.42
N LYS A 58 14.83 10.98 2.71
CA LYS A 58 16.01 11.73 3.18
C LYS A 58 17.24 10.85 3.33
N GLY A 59 17.13 9.55 3.03
CA GLY A 59 18.19 8.56 3.19
C GLY A 59 18.36 8.05 4.62
N GLU A 60 17.47 8.42 5.55
CA GLU A 60 17.48 7.89 6.91
C GLU A 60 16.83 6.50 6.92
N SER A 61 17.47 5.54 7.59
CA SER A 61 16.93 4.20 7.76
C SER A 61 15.82 4.16 8.80
N VAL A 62 14.70 3.56 8.46
CA VAL A 62 13.58 3.28 9.36
C VAL A 62 13.50 1.77 9.57
N ASN A 63 13.68 1.35 10.81
CA ASN A 63 13.66 -0.05 11.23
C ASN A 63 12.35 -0.39 11.93
N LEU A 64 11.74 -1.53 11.61
CA LEU A 64 10.46 -1.95 12.18
C LEU A 64 10.55 -2.14 13.70
N GLN A 65 11.60 -2.79 14.22
CA GLN A 65 11.73 -3.03 15.66
C GLN A 65 11.76 -1.71 16.45
N SER A 66 12.49 -0.71 15.93
CA SER A 66 12.53 0.63 16.55
C SER A 66 11.18 1.36 16.54
N LEU A 67 10.28 1.02 15.62
CA LEU A 67 8.91 1.52 15.64
C LEU A 67 8.08 0.75 16.67
N LEU A 68 8.18 -0.58 16.71
CA LEU A 68 7.44 -1.44 17.65
C LEU A 68 7.79 -1.18 19.12
N GLU A 69 9.03 -0.75 19.41
CA GLU A 69 9.43 -0.30 20.74
C GLU A 69 8.62 0.92 21.26
N LYS A 70 8.07 1.71 20.33
CA LYS A 70 7.27 2.90 20.66
C LYS A 70 5.78 2.59 20.82
N GLY A 71 5.29 1.59 20.10
CA GLY A 71 3.88 1.21 20.08
C GLY A 71 3.52 0.33 18.88
N PRO A 72 2.24 0.02 18.69
CA PRO A 72 1.76 -0.68 17.51
C PRO A 72 2.11 0.06 16.21
N VAL A 73 2.23 -0.67 15.10
CA VAL A 73 2.59 -0.09 13.80
C VAL A 73 1.53 -0.43 12.77
N VAL A 74 1.06 0.59 12.05
CA VAL A 74 0.26 0.42 10.85
C VAL A 74 1.19 0.47 9.64
N LEU A 75 1.27 -0.61 8.89
CA LEU A 75 2.00 -0.67 7.60
C LEU A 75 1.00 -0.60 6.45
N ASN A 76 1.23 0.32 5.52
CA ASN A 76 0.47 0.44 4.28
C ASN A 76 1.39 0.22 3.08
N PHE A 77 1.21 -0.92 2.40
CA PHE A 77 1.90 -1.21 1.14
C PHE A 77 1.09 -0.65 -0.03
N TYR A 78 1.72 0.17 -0.85
CA TYR A 78 1.08 0.78 -2.01
C TYR A 78 1.91 0.57 -3.28
N ARG A 79 1.26 0.65 -4.43
CA ARG A 79 1.84 0.31 -5.74
C ARG A 79 2.84 1.35 -6.26
N GLY A 80 2.61 2.61 -5.89
CA GLY A 80 3.40 3.77 -6.30
C GLY A 80 2.55 5.04 -6.37
N GLY A 81 3.18 6.21 -6.32
CA GLY A 81 2.54 7.53 -6.40
C GLY A 81 1.84 7.81 -7.74
N TRP A 82 2.13 7.03 -8.76
CA TRP A 82 1.44 7.04 -10.05
C TRP A 82 0.02 6.42 -9.99
N CYS A 83 -0.32 5.70 -8.92
CA CYS A 83 -1.60 4.99 -8.78
C CYS A 83 -2.63 5.88 -8.06
N PRO A 84 -3.70 6.35 -8.73
CA PRO A 84 -4.65 7.27 -8.12
C PRO A 84 -5.43 6.66 -6.94
N TYR A 85 -5.71 5.36 -6.97
CA TYR A 85 -6.33 4.65 -5.83
C TYR A 85 -5.42 4.64 -4.60
N CYS A 86 -4.11 4.47 -4.79
CA CYS A 86 -3.14 4.54 -3.71
C CYS A 86 -3.06 5.95 -3.11
N ASN A 87 -3.10 6.98 -3.96
CA ASN A 87 -3.08 8.37 -3.48
C ASN A 87 -4.32 8.71 -2.65
N LEU A 88 -5.52 8.21 -3.04
CA LEU A 88 -6.72 8.36 -2.22
C LEU A 88 -6.58 7.68 -0.86
N GLU A 89 -6.03 6.46 -0.83
CA GLU A 89 -5.80 5.72 0.40
C GLU A 89 -4.80 6.46 1.31
N LEU A 90 -3.64 6.87 0.81
CA LEU A 90 -2.64 7.62 1.58
C LEU A 90 -3.21 8.92 2.15
N ASN A 91 -4.00 9.65 1.34
CA ASN A 91 -4.69 10.86 1.80
C ASN A 91 -5.77 10.56 2.86
N ALA A 92 -6.47 9.43 2.76
CA ALA A 92 -7.44 9.01 3.78
C ALA A 92 -6.74 8.72 5.11
N TYR A 93 -5.61 8.01 5.09
CA TYR A 93 -4.78 7.80 6.28
C TYR A 93 -4.19 9.09 6.81
N GLN A 94 -3.76 10.02 5.96
CA GLN A 94 -3.27 11.34 6.40
C GLN A 94 -4.34 12.10 7.17
N ARG A 95 -5.60 12.07 6.73
CA ARG A 95 -6.72 12.72 7.44
C ARG A 95 -6.99 12.11 8.82
N ARG A 96 -6.60 10.86 9.05
CA ARG A 96 -6.83 10.11 10.29
C ARG A 96 -5.54 9.86 11.09
N LEU A 97 -4.43 10.50 10.68
CA LEU A 97 -3.12 10.28 11.32
C LEU A 97 -3.14 10.60 12.82
N GLN A 98 -3.79 11.70 13.22
CA GLN A 98 -3.88 12.09 14.63
C GLN A 98 -4.65 11.06 15.48
N ASP A 99 -5.65 10.38 14.90
CA ASP A 99 -6.38 9.34 15.62
C ASP A 99 -5.50 8.10 15.82
N ILE A 100 -4.68 7.73 14.81
CA ILE A 100 -3.73 6.62 14.87
C ILE A 100 -2.63 6.93 15.92
N GLU A 101 -2.01 8.11 15.83
CA GLU A 101 -0.96 8.55 16.77
C GLU A 101 -1.50 8.73 18.19
N GLY A 102 -2.75 9.18 18.33
CA GLY A 102 -3.44 9.32 19.63
C GLY A 102 -3.64 7.99 20.35
N LEU A 103 -3.62 6.87 19.62
CA LEU A 103 -3.64 5.50 20.15
C LEU A 103 -2.21 4.92 20.38
N GLY A 104 -1.18 5.76 20.31
CA GLY A 104 0.21 5.36 20.50
C GLY A 104 0.81 4.59 19.32
N ALA A 105 0.10 4.49 18.19
CA ALA A 105 0.57 3.77 17.02
C ALA A 105 1.34 4.67 16.06
N SER A 106 2.25 4.06 15.30
CA SER A 106 2.93 4.69 14.15
C SER A 106 2.32 4.22 12.83
N LEU A 107 2.21 5.13 11.85
CA LEU A 107 1.82 4.80 10.48
C LEU A 107 3.02 4.92 9.55
N VAL A 108 3.22 3.94 8.66
CA VAL A 108 4.29 3.91 7.67
C VAL A 108 3.75 3.42 6.33
N ALA A 109 4.05 4.13 5.24
CA ALA A 109 3.76 3.68 3.88
C ALA A 109 5.01 3.11 3.21
N ILE A 110 4.87 2.04 2.45
CA ILE A 110 5.98 1.31 1.79
C ILE A 110 5.62 1.08 0.33
N SER A 111 6.53 1.42 -0.58
CA SER A 111 6.40 1.09 -2.01
C SER A 111 7.75 0.72 -2.62
N PRO A 112 7.78 0.09 -3.81
CA PRO A 112 9.04 -0.22 -4.51
C PRO A 112 9.66 1.00 -5.18
N GLU A 113 9.03 2.17 -5.14
CA GLU A 113 9.55 3.37 -5.78
C GLU A 113 10.91 3.79 -5.22
N THR A 114 11.70 4.43 -6.08
CA THR A 114 12.96 5.04 -5.65
C THR A 114 12.71 6.13 -4.59
N PRO A 115 13.70 6.48 -3.74
CA PRO A 115 13.54 7.52 -2.73
C PRO A 115 13.05 8.86 -3.29
N ASP A 116 13.49 9.28 -4.48
CA ASP A 116 13.05 10.52 -5.12
C ASP A 116 11.57 10.50 -5.49
N ASN A 117 11.06 9.35 -5.98
CA ASN A 117 9.64 9.19 -6.29
C ASN A 117 8.79 9.10 -5.01
N SER A 118 9.30 8.45 -3.97
CA SER A 118 8.67 8.41 -2.64
C SER A 118 8.59 9.82 -2.03
N LEU A 119 9.63 10.66 -2.19
CA LEU A 119 9.61 12.07 -1.79
C LEU A 119 8.52 12.84 -2.54
N SER A 120 8.48 12.69 -3.87
CA SER A 120 7.46 13.34 -4.70
C SER A 120 6.04 12.95 -4.29
N THR A 121 5.80 11.70 -3.90
CA THR A 121 4.51 11.22 -3.40
C THR A 121 4.18 11.88 -2.06
N ALA A 122 5.14 11.89 -1.12
CA ALA A 122 4.96 12.49 0.20
C ALA A 122 4.66 14.00 0.11
N GLU A 123 5.39 14.73 -0.75
CA GLU A 123 5.20 16.17 -0.94
C GLU A 123 3.86 16.51 -1.62
N LYS A 124 3.51 15.81 -2.71
CA LYS A 124 2.26 16.07 -3.44
C LYS A 124 1.01 15.82 -2.58
N SER A 125 1.08 14.89 -1.66
CA SER A 125 -0.02 14.52 -0.76
C SER A 125 0.13 15.11 0.64
N ASP A 126 1.15 15.95 0.89
CA ASP A 126 1.46 16.56 2.20
C ASP A 126 1.45 15.55 3.35
N LEU A 127 2.03 14.36 3.11
CA LEU A 127 2.04 13.26 4.08
C LEU A 127 2.98 13.59 5.23
N LYS A 128 2.51 13.41 6.46
CA LYS A 128 3.27 13.66 7.69
C LYS A 128 3.82 12.38 8.33
N PHE A 129 3.49 11.23 7.79
CA PHE A 129 4.05 9.94 8.19
C PHE A 129 5.15 9.48 7.22
N PRO A 130 6.06 8.60 7.66
CA PRO A 130 7.14 8.07 6.82
C PRO A 130 6.63 7.34 5.58
N VAL A 131 7.22 7.67 4.43
CA VAL A 131 7.05 6.95 3.15
C VAL A 131 8.39 6.31 2.82
N LEU A 132 8.45 4.99 2.78
CA LEU A 132 9.68 4.23 2.66
C LEU A 132 9.82 3.58 1.28
N SER A 133 11.06 3.46 0.82
CA SER A 133 11.41 2.84 -0.46
C SER A 133 11.89 1.40 -0.26
N ASP A 134 11.09 0.44 -0.74
CA ASP A 134 11.41 -1.00 -0.78
C ASP A 134 11.85 -1.39 -2.19
N GLN A 135 12.95 -0.80 -2.68
CA GLN A 135 13.45 -1.08 -4.02
C GLN A 135 13.69 -2.58 -4.22
N GLY A 136 13.19 -3.12 -5.33
CA GLY A 136 13.20 -4.57 -5.61
C GLY A 136 12.18 -5.36 -4.79
N ASN A 137 11.21 -4.72 -4.13
CA ASN A 137 10.09 -5.36 -3.42
C ASN A 137 10.50 -6.40 -2.37
N GLN A 138 11.68 -6.28 -1.74
CA GLN A 138 12.20 -7.31 -0.85
C GLN A 138 11.33 -7.50 0.40
N THR A 139 10.87 -6.41 0.99
CA THR A 139 9.95 -6.44 2.14
C THR A 139 8.56 -6.88 1.72
N ALA A 140 8.00 -6.27 0.67
CA ALA A 140 6.68 -6.64 0.16
C ALA A 140 6.60 -8.13 -0.24
N ASN A 141 7.70 -8.70 -0.74
CA ASN A 141 7.79 -10.11 -1.11
C ASN A 141 7.69 -11.03 0.13
N LYS A 142 8.33 -10.65 1.24
CA LYS A 142 8.22 -11.37 2.53
C LYS A 142 6.79 -11.31 3.09
N PHE A 143 6.03 -10.27 2.76
CA PHE A 143 4.60 -10.15 3.10
C PHE A 143 3.69 -10.90 2.12
N GLY A 144 4.23 -11.54 1.08
CA GLY A 144 3.47 -12.28 0.08
C GLY A 144 2.62 -11.38 -0.83
N LEU A 145 3.03 -10.14 -1.06
CA LEU A 145 2.24 -9.15 -1.79
C LEU A 145 2.64 -9.00 -3.25
N VAL A 146 3.83 -9.45 -3.64
CA VAL A 146 4.44 -9.10 -4.94
C VAL A 146 3.90 -9.95 -6.07
N PHE A 147 3.62 -9.30 -7.18
CA PHE A 147 3.30 -9.94 -8.45
C PHE A 147 3.90 -9.16 -9.62
N GLN A 148 4.12 -9.84 -10.73
CA GLN A 148 4.56 -9.22 -11.97
C GLN A 148 3.34 -8.67 -12.71
N LEU A 149 3.38 -7.38 -13.08
CA LEU A 149 2.33 -6.79 -13.91
C LEU A 149 2.26 -7.52 -15.26
N PRO A 150 1.08 -8.00 -15.71
CA PRO A 150 0.94 -8.66 -16.99
C PRO A 150 1.49 -7.84 -18.16
N SER A 151 2.27 -8.47 -19.03
CA SER A 151 2.97 -7.78 -20.14
C SER A 151 2.02 -7.04 -21.09
N GLU A 152 0.80 -7.54 -21.26
CA GLU A 152 -0.25 -6.88 -22.04
C GLU A 152 -0.68 -5.51 -21.49
N LEU A 153 -0.38 -5.21 -20.22
CA LEU A 153 -0.62 -3.89 -19.61
C LEU A 153 0.56 -2.93 -19.74
N HIS A 154 1.76 -3.40 -20.09
CA HIS A 154 2.97 -2.56 -20.09
C HIS A 154 2.83 -1.36 -21.06
N GLU A 155 2.46 -1.62 -22.32
CA GLU A 155 2.25 -0.53 -23.29
C GLU A 155 1.10 0.40 -22.89
N LEU A 156 0.03 -0.15 -22.31
CA LEU A 156 -1.10 0.65 -21.85
C LEU A 156 -0.69 1.60 -20.74
N TYR A 157 0.09 1.12 -19.77
CA TYR A 157 0.60 1.95 -18.66
C TYR A 157 1.51 3.06 -19.20
N LEU A 158 2.43 2.73 -20.12
CA LEU A 158 3.27 3.74 -20.78
C LEU A 158 2.45 4.80 -21.52
N LYS A 159 1.36 4.42 -22.21
CA LYS A 159 0.43 5.36 -22.86
C LYS A 159 -0.31 6.26 -21.85
N PHE A 160 -0.54 5.77 -20.63
CA PHE A 160 -1.08 6.57 -19.53
C PHE A 160 -0.01 7.45 -18.84
N GLY A 161 1.22 7.42 -19.32
CA GLY A 161 2.33 8.14 -18.71
C GLY A 161 2.90 7.47 -17.46
N ILE A 162 2.53 6.21 -17.21
CA ILE A 162 2.99 5.41 -16.08
C ILE A 162 4.16 4.53 -16.54
N ASN A 163 5.35 4.84 -16.05
CA ASN A 163 6.56 4.05 -16.34
C ASN A 163 7.06 3.39 -15.04
N ILE A 164 6.57 2.17 -14.79
CA ILE A 164 6.90 1.40 -13.57
C ILE A 164 8.41 1.15 -13.45
N PRO A 165 9.14 0.69 -14.49
CA PRO A 165 10.58 0.54 -14.43
C PRO A 165 11.31 1.80 -13.96
N LYS A 166 10.94 2.95 -14.53
CA LYS A 166 11.51 4.24 -14.12
C LYS A 166 11.15 4.61 -12.68
N SER A 167 9.91 4.33 -12.25
CA SER A 167 9.45 4.66 -10.90
C SER A 167 10.16 3.82 -9.84
N ASN A 168 10.39 2.54 -10.12
CA ASN A 168 11.00 1.58 -9.19
C ASN A 168 12.52 1.50 -9.30
N GLY A 169 13.09 1.96 -10.42
CA GLY A 169 14.53 1.86 -10.67
C GLY A 169 14.98 0.45 -11.06
N ASP A 170 14.07 -0.40 -11.56
CA ASP A 170 14.35 -1.74 -12.06
C ASP A 170 13.42 -2.12 -13.22
N ASP A 171 13.78 -3.12 -14.01
CA ASP A 171 13.03 -3.55 -15.20
C ASP A 171 12.11 -4.75 -14.95
N SER A 172 11.87 -5.13 -13.69
CA SER A 172 11.09 -6.32 -13.35
C SER A 172 9.59 -6.21 -13.66
N TRP A 173 9.04 -4.98 -13.66
CA TRP A 173 7.59 -4.74 -13.66
C TRP A 173 6.87 -5.39 -12.47
N GLU A 174 7.60 -5.67 -11.39
CA GLU A 174 7.03 -6.17 -10.15
C GLU A 174 6.50 -5.05 -9.28
N ILE A 175 5.30 -5.26 -8.76
CA ILE A 175 4.62 -4.32 -7.86
C ILE A 175 3.90 -5.10 -6.76
N PRO A 176 3.68 -4.49 -5.59
CA PRO A 176 2.89 -5.13 -4.56
C PRO A 176 1.39 -4.98 -4.83
N MET A 177 0.61 -5.97 -4.42
CA MET A 177 -0.80 -5.75 -4.11
C MET A 177 -0.90 -4.69 -3.01
N PRO A 178 -1.93 -3.81 -3.03
CA PRO A 178 -2.19 -2.96 -1.88
C PRO A 178 -2.49 -3.81 -0.66
N GLY A 179 -1.85 -3.45 0.46
CA GLY A 179 -2.00 -4.17 1.71
C GLY A 179 -1.84 -3.27 2.92
N THR A 180 -2.70 -3.47 3.92
CA THR A 180 -2.66 -2.73 5.18
C THR A 180 -2.64 -3.69 6.34
N TYR A 181 -1.72 -3.48 7.27
CA TYR A 181 -1.50 -4.34 8.43
C TYR A 181 -1.44 -3.50 9.70
N VAL A 182 -2.06 -3.99 10.78
CA VAL A 182 -1.80 -3.51 12.15
C VAL A 182 -0.95 -4.56 12.85
N ILE A 183 0.17 -4.13 13.38
CA ILE A 183 1.17 -4.99 14.03
C ILE A 183 1.30 -4.54 15.47
N ASP A 184 1.15 -5.47 16.39
CA ASP A 184 1.33 -5.22 17.80
C ASP A 184 2.81 -5.11 18.17
N LYS A 185 3.12 -4.55 19.35
CA LYS A 185 4.48 -4.33 19.89
C LYS A 185 5.36 -5.57 19.87
N ASP A 186 4.76 -6.76 19.99
CA ASP A 186 5.47 -8.04 19.93
C ASP A 186 5.75 -8.54 18.51
N GLY A 187 5.36 -7.76 17.47
CA GLY A 187 5.52 -8.10 16.06
C GLY A 187 4.46 -9.06 15.51
N THR A 188 3.35 -9.27 16.22
CA THR A 188 2.24 -10.10 15.74
C THR A 188 1.25 -9.27 14.93
N VAL A 189 0.83 -9.79 13.78
CA VAL A 189 -0.21 -9.18 12.94
C VAL A 189 -1.57 -9.29 13.65
N GLN A 190 -2.21 -8.16 13.92
CA GLN A 190 -3.53 -8.06 14.56
C GLN A 190 -4.65 -7.72 13.57
N TYR A 191 -4.29 -7.09 12.45
CA TYR A 191 -5.18 -6.82 11.32
C TYR A 191 -4.40 -7.01 10.04
N ALA A 192 -5.02 -7.66 9.05
CA ALA A 192 -4.41 -7.87 7.74
C ALA A 192 -5.47 -7.67 6.66
N TYR A 193 -5.18 -6.78 5.74
CA TYR A 193 -5.95 -6.58 4.52
C TYR A 193 -4.99 -6.58 3.34
N ALA A 194 -5.18 -7.48 2.40
CA ALA A 194 -4.48 -7.49 1.12
C ALA A 194 -5.49 -7.89 0.03
N ASN A 195 -5.50 -7.17 -1.09
CA ASN A 195 -6.45 -7.43 -2.15
C ASN A 195 -5.79 -7.35 -3.53
N ALA A 196 -5.98 -8.40 -4.33
CA ALA A 196 -5.49 -8.45 -5.70
C ALA A 196 -6.26 -7.49 -6.64
N ASP A 197 -7.51 -7.15 -6.31
CA ASP A 197 -8.22 -6.03 -6.94
C ASP A 197 -7.69 -4.71 -6.39
N TYR A 198 -6.83 -4.06 -7.17
CA TYR A 198 -6.15 -2.84 -6.79
C TYR A 198 -7.08 -1.63 -6.57
N THR A 199 -8.35 -1.75 -6.87
CA THR A 199 -9.36 -0.70 -6.58
C THR A 199 -9.93 -0.80 -5.17
N LYS A 200 -9.67 -1.90 -4.45
CA LYS A 200 -10.15 -2.17 -3.10
C LYS A 200 -9.10 -1.80 -2.06
N ARG A 201 -9.55 -1.25 -0.93
CA ARG A 201 -8.68 -0.81 0.18
C ARG A 201 -9.34 -1.07 1.52
N ALA A 202 -8.50 -1.19 2.56
CA ALA A 202 -8.96 -1.13 3.93
C ALA A 202 -9.48 0.26 4.28
N GLU A 203 -10.59 0.35 4.99
CA GLU A 203 -11.05 1.64 5.56
C GLU A 203 -10.17 2.01 6.75
N PRO A 204 -9.72 3.29 6.86
CA PRO A 204 -8.99 3.74 8.04
C PRO A 204 -9.74 3.50 9.36
N ASP A 205 -11.08 3.56 9.35
CA ASP A 205 -11.89 3.32 10.54
C ASP A 205 -11.75 1.88 11.06
N GLU A 206 -11.61 0.88 10.18
CA GLU A 206 -11.36 -0.51 10.59
C GLU A 206 -10.00 -0.66 11.29
N VAL A 207 -8.98 0.01 10.74
CA VAL A 207 -7.63 0.03 11.31
C VAL A 207 -7.62 0.70 12.68
N ILE A 208 -8.29 1.86 12.81
CA ILE A 208 -8.40 2.60 14.07
C ILE A 208 -9.17 1.77 15.11
N SER A 209 -10.27 1.12 14.71
CA SER A 209 -11.02 0.23 15.60
C SER A 209 -10.14 -0.90 16.15
N LYS A 210 -9.28 -1.49 15.31
CA LYS A 210 -8.33 -2.51 15.76
C LYS A 210 -7.30 -1.97 16.73
N LEU A 211 -6.77 -0.77 16.50
CA LEU A 211 -5.86 -0.11 17.43
C LEU A 211 -6.51 0.21 18.78
N GLN A 212 -7.78 0.60 18.79
CA GLN A 212 -8.56 0.80 20.01
C GLN A 212 -8.70 -0.50 20.83
N GLU A 213 -9.06 -1.61 20.13
CA GLU A 213 -9.12 -2.94 20.78
C GLU A 213 -7.79 -3.33 21.46
N LEU A 214 -6.65 -3.04 20.80
CA LEU A 214 -5.33 -3.32 21.36
C LEU A 214 -5.03 -2.42 22.59
N SER A 215 -5.38 -1.15 22.52
CA SER A 215 -5.19 -0.20 23.62
C SER A 215 -6.03 -0.57 24.84
N ASP A 216 -7.23 -1.14 24.66
CA ASP A 216 -8.11 -1.54 25.75
C ASP A 216 -7.64 -2.83 26.49
N LEU A 217 -6.68 -3.55 25.89
CA LEU A 217 -6.10 -4.79 26.47
C LEU A 217 -4.83 -4.53 27.32
N GLU A 218 -4.25 -3.33 27.25
CA GLU A 218 -3.07 -2.91 28.03
C GLU A 218 -3.47 -2.25 29.34
#